data_d65843bb253369a0ff4974da09575dee
#
_entry.id   d65843bb253369a0ff4974da09575dee
#
_cell.length_a   1.000
_cell.length_b   1.000
_cell.length_c   1.000
_cell.angle_alpha   90.00
_cell.angle_beta   90.00
_cell.angle_gamma   90.00
#
_symmetry.space_group_name_H-M   'P 1'
#
loop_
_entity.id
_entity.type
_entity.pdbx_description
1 polymer ?
#
loop_
_entity_poly.entity_id
_entity_poly.type
_entity_poly.pdbx_seq_one_letter_code
_entity_poly.pdbx_strand_id
1 'polypeptide(L)'
;MIDTRKLGQGEVRVGAIALGAMAFAGWYDTRDDEAGVLAIHRALDAGITLIDTAEVYGNGKSEGLVGRAVRDRRDRAVVATKASKGSPAYLREAVDRSLKHLGLDHIDLYYLHRVDADVPIEESVGAMAEMVKAGKVRAIGLSEAGPMTIRRAHAIHPIAALQTEYSLLQRDPENDLLPVTRSLGITFVAYSPLHRGLLTGKDPHARGSPGRRLAQPGAALPGREPRGERRAPRAPRRDGREEGRRGLVRRARLDPAQG
;
A
#
# COMPACT_ATOMS: atom_id res chain seq x y z
N MET A 1 6.94 8.59 25.95
CA MET A 1 5.81 8.79 25.00
C MET A 1 6.29 8.44 23.60
N ILE A 2 5.43 7.80 22.80
CA ILE A 2 5.76 7.52 21.39
C ILE A 2 5.61 8.81 20.59
N ASP A 3 6.64 9.16 19.79
CA ASP A 3 6.60 10.33 18.92
C ASP A 3 5.43 10.24 17.93
N THR A 4 4.76 11.35 17.68
CA THR A 4 3.70 11.43 16.68
C THR A 4 4.21 12.06 15.40
N ARG A 5 3.69 11.58 14.25
CA ARG A 5 4.05 12.05 12.91
C ARG A 5 2.79 12.34 12.10
N LYS A 6 2.87 13.27 11.16
CA LYS A 6 1.82 13.45 10.16
C LYS A 6 1.82 12.25 9.21
N LEU A 7 0.63 11.85 8.78
CA LEU A 7 0.44 10.83 7.75
C LEU A 7 0.37 11.53 6.39
N GLY A 8 1.46 11.41 5.64
CA GLY A 8 1.61 12.15 4.39
C GLY A 8 1.60 13.67 4.61
N GLN A 9 0.96 14.37 3.70
CA GLN A 9 0.78 15.83 3.75
C GLN A 9 -0.53 16.25 4.42
N GLY A 10 -1.37 15.28 4.83
CA GLY A 10 -2.67 15.51 5.44
C GLY A 10 -2.61 15.92 6.92
N GLU A 11 -3.80 16.01 7.54
CA GLU A 11 -3.94 16.40 8.94
C GLU A 11 -3.95 15.20 9.91
N VAL A 12 -4.06 13.96 9.40
CA VAL A 12 -4.06 12.77 10.24
C VAL A 12 -2.68 12.59 10.88
N ARG A 13 -2.66 12.45 12.20
CA ARG A 13 -1.43 12.18 12.96
C ARG A 13 -1.44 10.77 13.53
N VAL A 14 -0.30 10.12 13.50
CA VAL A 14 -0.13 8.74 13.97
C VAL A 14 1.10 8.62 14.87
N GLY A 15 1.11 7.65 15.77
CA GLY A 15 2.32 7.27 16.48
C GLY A 15 3.38 6.74 15.50
N ALA A 16 4.66 6.93 15.83
CA ALA A 16 5.78 6.41 15.02
C ALA A 16 5.81 4.87 14.96
N ILE A 17 5.08 4.21 15.84
CA ILE A 17 4.88 2.75 15.88
C ILE A 17 3.40 2.48 15.64
N ALA A 18 3.10 1.47 14.82
CA ALA A 18 1.75 1.00 14.53
C ALA A 18 1.56 -0.44 15.00
N LEU A 19 0.32 -0.82 15.30
CA LEU A 19 -0.07 -2.20 15.62
C LEU A 19 -0.70 -2.85 14.39
N GLY A 20 -0.09 -3.94 13.89
CA GLY A 20 -0.68 -4.80 12.87
C GLY A 20 -1.62 -5.85 13.48
N ALA A 21 -2.87 -5.87 13.04
CA ALA A 21 -3.92 -6.75 13.55
C ALA A 21 -4.03 -8.10 12.79
N MET A 22 -3.13 -8.40 11.86
CA MET A 22 -3.14 -9.65 11.08
C MET A 22 -3.11 -10.90 11.99
N ALA A 23 -2.34 -10.83 13.08
CA ALA A 23 -2.23 -11.94 14.05
C ALA A 23 -3.59 -12.34 14.64
N PHE A 24 -4.49 -11.39 14.87
CA PHE A 24 -5.79 -11.63 15.49
C PHE A 24 -6.78 -12.38 14.58
N ALA A 25 -6.46 -12.54 13.30
CA ALA A 25 -7.22 -13.38 12.36
C ALA A 25 -6.82 -14.87 12.41
N GLY A 26 -5.97 -15.29 13.37
CA GLY A 26 -5.52 -16.67 13.52
C GLY A 26 -4.29 -17.05 12.70
N TRP A 27 -3.60 -16.10 12.08
CA TRP A 27 -2.40 -16.35 11.24
C TRP A 27 -1.19 -16.87 12.07
N TYR A 28 -1.13 -16.54 13.35
CA TYR A 28 -0.06 -16.94 14.27
C TYR A 28 -0.57 -17.83 15.42
N ASP A 29 -1.65 -18.59 15.17
CA ASP A 29 -2.27 -19.47 16.18
C ASP A 29 -2.93 -18.74 17.36
N THR A 30 -3.11 -17.42 17.26
CA THR A 30 -3.82 -16.61 18.24
C THR A 30 -5.32 -16.65 17.91
N ARG A 31 -6.09 -17.41 18.69
CA ARG A 31 -7.56 -17.56 18.52
C ARG A 31 -8.37 -16.90 19.61
N ASP A 32 -7.71 -16.18 20.51
CA ASP A 32 -8.35 -15.47 21.61
C ASP A 32 -8.68 -14.04 21.20
N ASP A 33 -9.94 -13.80 20.88
CA ASP A 33 -10.44 -12.51 20.46
C ASP A 33 -10.36 -11.48 21.60
N GLU A 34 -10.53 -11.89 22.87
CA GLU A 34 -10.44 -10.99 24.02
C GLU A 34 -8.99 -10.55 24.26
N ALA A 35 -8.03 -11.47 24.11
CA ALA A 35 -6.62 -11.11 24.16
C ALA A 35 -6.26 -10.11 23.03
N GLY A 36 -6.86 -10.26 21.83
CA GLY A 36 -6.71 -9.32 20.73
C GLY A 36 -7.23 -7.92 21.05
N VAL A 37 -8.43 -7.81 21.61
CA VAL A 37 -9.01 -6.53 22.07
C VAL A 37 -8.13 -5.89 23.14
N LEU A 38 -7.70 -6.67 24.15
CA LEU A 38 -6.83 -6.18 25.22
C LEU A 38 -5.48 -5.69 24.67
N ALA A 39 -4.91 -6.38 23.67
CA ALA A 39 -3.67 -5.95 23.02
C ALA A 39 -3.83 -4.58 22.32
N ILE A 40 -4.95 -4.36 21.62
CA ILE A 40 -5.27 -3.06 21.01
C ILE A 40 -5.44 -1.97 22.07
N HIS A 41 -6.15 -2.26 23.17
CA HIS A 41 -6.31 -1.29 24.26
C HIS A 41 -4.97 -0.91 24.87
N ARG A 42 -4.09 -1.87 25.17
CA ARG A 42 -2.74 -1.60 25.68
C ARG A 42 -1.88 -0.81 24.69
N ALA A 43 -2.01 -1.09 23.39
CA ALA A 43 -1.33 -0.33 22.36
C ALA A 43 -1.74 1.14 22.37
N LEU A 44 -3.06 1.41 22.39
CA LEU A 44 -3.61 2.76 22.47
C LEU A 44 -3.17 3.48 23.76
N ASP A 45 -3.17 2.79 24.89
CA ASP A 45 -2.73 3.34 26.18
C ASP A 45 -1.23 3.67 26.19
N ALA A 46 -0.42 2.94 25.41
CA ALA A 46 1.00 3.21 25.19
C ALA A 46 1.27 4.31 24.15
N GLY A 47 0.24 4.87 23.49
CA GLY A 47 0.37 5.90 22.45
C GLY A 47 0.59 5.34 21.03
N ILE A 48 0.37 4.04 20.80
CA ILE A 48 0.32 3.42 19.48
C ILE A 48 -1.09 3.67 18.90
N THR A 49 -1.23 4.72 18.13
CA THR A 49 -2.55 5.17 17.66
C THR A 49 -2.99 4.53 16.35
N LEU A 50 -2.05 4.14 15.46
CA LEU A 50 -2.36 3.51 14.19
C LEU A 50 -2.57 2.00 14.38
N ILE A 51 -3.79 1.54 14.12
CA ILE A 51 -4.19 0.13 14.13
C ILE A 51 -4.44 -0.30 12.68
N ASP A 52 -3.64 -1.23 12.18
CA ASP A 52 -3.62 -1.67 10.79
C ASP A 52 -4.23 -3.06 10.62
N THR A 53 -5.27 -3.16 9.80
CA THR A 53 -5.93 -4.42 9.43
C THR A 53 -6.10 -4.54 7.92
N ALA A 54 -6.86 -5.52 7.44
CA ALA A 54 -7.26 -5.70 6.05
C ALA A 54 -8.49 -6.61 5.93
N GLU A 55 -9.30 -6.43 4.88
CA GLU A 55 -10.48 -7.27 4.61
C GLU A 55 -10.15 -8.76 4.50
N VAL A 56 -8.96 -9.10 3.96
CA VAL A 56 -8.51 -10.49 3.79
C VAL A 56 -8.06 -11.15 5.09
N TYR A 57 -7.87 -10.41 6.17
CA TYR A 57 -7.45 -10.98 7.44
C TYR A 57 -8.63 -11.68 8.13
N GLY A 58 -8.72 -12.99 7.89
CA GLY A 58 -9.81 -13.82 8.37
C GLY A 58 -11.17 -13.44 7.77
N ASN A 59 -11.18 -12.92 6.53
CA ASN A 59 -12.39 -12.51 5.81
C ASN A 59 -13.26 -11.54 6.65
N GLY A 60 -12.66 -10.43 7.07
CA GLY A 60 -13.31 -9.41 7.90
C GLY A 60 -13.27 -9.67 9.41
N LYS A 61 -12.82 -10.85 9.88
CA LYS A 61 -12.72 -11.13 11.31
C LYS A 61 -11.84 -10.13 12.04
N SER A 62 -10.65 -9.83 11.48
CA SER A 62 -9.73 -8.86 12.06
C SER A 62 -10.33 -7.44 12.08
N GLU A 63 -11.04 -7.04 11.03
CA GLU A 63 -11.76 -5.76 11.01
C GLU A 63 -12.82 -5.69 12.12
N GLY A 64 -13.62 -6.74 12.27
CA GLY A 64 -14.63 -6.80 13.34
C GLY A 64 -14.04 -6.72 14.75
N LEU A 65 -12.88 -7.36 14.98
CA LEU A 65 -12.18 -7.28 16.25
C LEU A 65 -11.59 -5.88 16.49
N VAL A 66 -10.99 -5.27 15.49
CA VAL A 66 -10.51 -3.88 15.56
C VAL A 66 -11.66 -2.95 15.87
N GLY A 67 -12.77 -3.04 15.13
CA GLY A 67 -13.96 -2.21 15.35
C GLY A 67 -14.51 -2.33 16.78
N ARG A 68 -14.60 -3.56 17.31
CA ARG A 68 -14.99 -3.80 18.70
C ARG A 68 -14.04 -3.11 19.70
N ALA A 69 -12.74 -3.23 19.46
CA ALA A 69 -11.72 -2.69 20.35
C ALA A 69 -11.66 -1.16 20.37
N VAL A 70 -11.97 -0.51 19.23
CA VAL A 70 -11.88 0.97 19.14
C VAL A 70 -13.20 1.68 19.41
N ARG A 71 -14.30 0.95 19.60
CA ARG A 71 -15.65 1.54 19.75
C ARG A 71 -15.70 2.67 20.77
N ASP A 72 -15.16 2.43 21.97
CA ASP A 72 -15.17 3.36 23.08
C ASP A 72 -13.91 4.24 23.14
N ARG A 73 -13.04 4.16 22.13
CA ARG A 73 -11.73 4.82 22.04
C ARG A 73 -11.45 5.39 20.65
N ARG A 74 -12.53 5.65 19.89
CA ARG A 74 -12.43 6.04 18.47
C ARG A 74 -11.62 7.32 18.25
N ASP A 75 -11.73 8.24 19.14
CA ASP A 75 -10.99 9.51 19.15
C ASP A 75 -9.48 9.37 19.34
N ARG A 76 -9.05 8.23 19.91
CA ARG A 76 -7.63 7.89 20.14
C ARG A 76 -7.03 6.98 19.07
N ALA A 77 -7.87 6.41 18.20
CA ALA A 77 -7.46 5.43 17.20
C ALA A 77 -7.49 6.00 15.79
N VAL A 78 -6.43 5.74 15.04
CA VAL A 78 -6.38 5.88 13.59
C VAL A 78 -6.48 4.48 13.00
N VAL A 79 -7.57 4.18 12.31
CA VAL A 79 -7.84 2.83 11.77
C VAL A 79 -7.47 2.77 10.31
N ALA A 80 -6.58 1.83 9.97
CA ALA A 80 -6.23 1.52 8.60
C ALA A 80 -6.75 0.14 8.20
N THR A 81 -7.34 0.04 7.00
CA THR A 81 -7.66 -1.26 6.37
C THR A 81 -7.37 -1.23 4.88
N LYS A 82 -7.56 -2.36 4.17
CA LYS A 82 -7.05 -2.53 2.81
C LYS A 82 -8.02 -3.32 1.95
N ALA A 83 -8.22 -2.86 0.70
CA ALA A 83 -8.90 -3.61 -0.35
C ALA A 83 -7.94 -4.54 -1.08
N SER A 84 -8.36 -5.75 -1.40
CA SER A 84 -7.54 -6.78 -2.04
C SER A 84 -7.44 -6.68 -3.56
N LYS A 85 -8.39 -5.99 -4.22
CA LYS A 85 -8.42 -5.79 -5.68
C LYS A 85 -8.58 -4.31 -6.04
N GLY A 86 -8.09 -3.95 -7.25
CA GLY A 86 -8.00 -2.57 -7.72
C GLY A 86 -9.16 -2.09 -8.58
N SER A 87 -10.08 -2.97 -9.04
CA SER A 87 -11.15 -2.51 -9.92
C SER A 87 -12.10 -1.54 -9.22
N PRO A 88 -12.54 -0.44 -9.89
CA PRO A 88 -13.41 0.56 -9.29
C PRO A 88 -14.70 0.00 -8.70
N ALA A 89 -15.32 -0.98 -9.37
CA ALA A 89 -16.53 -1.63 -8.87
C ALA A 89 -16.26 -2.37 -7.55
N TYR A 90 -15.19 -3.18 -7.53
CA TYR A 90 -14.80 -3.90 -6.32
C TYR A 90 -14.47 -2.95 -5.15
N LEU A 91 -13.72 -1.90 -5.42
CA LEU A 91 -13.30 -0.93 -4.40
C LEU A 91 -14.50 -0.27 -3.72
N ARG A 92 -15.54 0.12 -4.50
CA ARG A 92 -16.77 0.73 -3.94
C ARG A 92 -17.52 -0.23 -3.01
N GLU A 93 -17.61 -1.51 -3.37
CA GLU A 93 -18.23 -2.52 -2.51
C GLU A 93 -17.34 -2.87 -1.30
N ALA A 94 -16.02 -2.97 -1.51
CA ALA A 94 -15.08 -3.35 -0.46
C ALA A 94 -15.02 -2.33 0.67
N VAL A 95 -15.05 -1.03 0.37
CA VAL A 95 -15.05 0.00 1.43
C VAL A 95 -16.31 -0.10 2.29
N ASP A 96 -17.47 -0.36 1.70
CA ASP A 96 -18.73 -0.50 2.43
C ASP A 96 -18.75 -1.77 3.30
N ARG A 97 -18.19 -2.87 2.79
CA ARG A 97 -17.98 -4.09 3.60
C ARG A 97 -17.05 -3.83 4.78
N SER A 98 -15.92 -3.16 4.54
CA SER A 98 -14.96 -2.82 5.60
C SER A 98 -15.57 -1.92 6.67
N LEU A 99 -16.32 -0.88 6.27
CA LEU A 99 -17.05 -0.01 7.21
C LEU A 99 -18.05 -0.81 8.07
N LYS A 100 -18.77 -1.74 7.44
CA LYS A 100 -19.72 -2.62 8.14
C LYS A 100 -19.01 -3.55 9.12
N HIS A 101 -17.90 -4.19 8.74
CA HIS A 101 -17.13 -5.08 9.62
C HIS A 101 -16.54 -4.30 10.79
N LEU A 102 -15.96 -3.13 10.54
CA LEU A 102 -15.41 -2.26 11.56
C LEU A 102 -16.49 -1.64 12.46
N GLY A 103 -17.72 -1.50 11.97
CA GLY A 103 -18.80 -0.78 12.67
C GLY A 103 -18.46 0.71 12.83
N LEU A 104 -17.81 1.30 11.84
CA LEU A 104 -17.38 2.71 11.81
C LEU A 104 -18.05 3.45 10.65
N ASP A 105 -18.22 4.75 10.79
CA ASP A 105 -18.75 5.69 9.80
C ASP A 105 -17.69 6.11 8.77
N HIS A 106 -16.41 6.08 9.17
CA HIS A 106 -15.30 6.34 8.25
C HIS A 106 -14.04 5.56 8.63
N ILE A 107 -13.18 5.35 7.63
CA ILE A 107 -11.85 4.76 7.75
C ILE A 107 -10.82 5.89 7.66
N ASP A 108 -9.83 5.91 8.55
CA ASP A 108 -8.82 6.99 8.55
C ASP A 108 -7.81 6.82 7.43
N LEU A 109 -7.42 5.57 7.11
CA LEU A 109 -6.47 5.28 6.03
C LEU A 109 -6.90 4.00 5.28
N TYR A 110 -7.17 4.13 4.00
CA TYR A 110 -7.59 3.01 3.16
C TYR A 110 -6.53 2.69 2.12
N TYR A 111 -6.03 1.46 2.14
CA TYR A 111 -5.01 1.02 1.22
C TYR A 111 -5.57 0.20 0.04
N LEU A 112 -4.94 0.35 -1.12
CA LEU A 112 -4.91 -0.74 -2.09
C LEU A 112 -3.85 -1.75 -1.63
N HIS A 113 -4.27 -2.97 -1.23
CA HIS A 113 -3.42 -3.96 -0.59
C HIS A 113 -2.31 -4.48 -1.51
N ARG A 114 -2.65 -4.63 -2.81
CA ARG A 114 -1.70 -4.92 -3.89
C ARG A 114 -2.15 -4.18 -5.13
N VAL A 115 -1.18 -3.71 -5.91
CA VAL A 115 -1.49 -3.14 -7.22
C VAL A 115 -2.06 -4.24 -8.11
N ASP A 116 -3.21 -3.97 -8.71
CA ASP A 116 -3.86 -4.89 -9.62
C ASP A 116 -3.22 -4.75 -11.01
N ALA A 117 -2.66 -5.84 -11.54
CA ALA A 117 -1.94 -5.81 -12.81
C ALA A 117 -2.88 -5.59 -14.02
N ASP A 118 -4.16 -5.93 -13.85
CA ASP A 118 -5.17 -5.86 -14.91
C ASP A 118 -5.94 -4.53 -14.91
N VAL A 119 -5.70 -3.67 -13.89
CA VAL A 119 -6.39 -2.38 -13.73
C VAL A 119 -5.37 -1.24 -13.71
N PRO A 120 -5.50 -0.23 -14.58
CA PRO A 120 -4.67 0.97 -14.49
C PRO A 120 -4.74 1.59 -13.10
N ILE A 121 -3.59 1.92 -12.53
CA ILE A 121 -3.54 2.48 -11.17
C ILE A 121 -4.35 3.77 -11.04
N GLU A 122 -4.46 4.52 -12.11
CA GLU A 122 -5.25 5.75 -12.19
C GLU A 122 -6.74 5.51 -11.93
N GLU A 123 -7.28 4.39 -12.44
CA GLU A 123 -8.68 4.01 -12.22
C GLU A 123 -8.92 3.60 -10.77
N SER A 124 -8.00 2.80 -10.21
CA SER A 124 -8.07 2.40 -8.81
C SER A 124 -8.03 3.60 -7.88
N VAL A 125 -7.06 4.51 -8.09
CA VAL A 125 -6.88 5.70 -7.26
C VAL A 125 -8.01 6.70 -7.48
N GLY A 126 -8.52 6.83 -8.71
CA GLY A 126 -9.72 7.64 -9.00
C GLY A 126 -10.92 7.20 -8.18
N ALA A 127 -11.20 5.89 -8.13
CA ALA A 127 -12.28 5.35 -7.31
C ALA A 127 -12.04 5.57 -5.79
N MET A 128 -10.80 5.42 -5.33
CA MET A 128 -10.47 5.69 -3.92
C MET A 128 -10.60 7.18 -3.58
N ALA A 129 -10.29 8.08 -4.50
CA ALA A 129 -10.49 9.53 -4.33
C ALA A 129 -11.97 9.90 -4.20
N GLU A 130 -12.87 9.21 -4.93
CA GLU A 130 -14.33 9.36 -4.76
C GLU A 130 -14.77 9.00 -3.34
N MET A 131 -14.16 7.98 -2.72
CA MET A 131 -14.46 7.59 -1.33
C MET A 131 -14.01 8.65 -0.32
N VAL A 132 -12.86 9.31 -0.59
CA VAL A 132 -12.41 10.46 0.21
C VAL A 132 -13.42 11.61 0.09
N LYS A 133 -13.84 11.94 -1.13
CA LYS A 133 -14.84 12.99 -1.39
C LYS A 133 -16.18 12.67 -0.73
N ALA A 134 -16.57 11.40 -0.67
CA ALA A 134 -17.79 10.95 -0.01
C ALA A 134 -17.68 10.89 1.54
N GLY A 135 -16.51 11.18 2.12
CA GLY A 135 -16.29 11.13 3.56
C GLY A 135 -16.17 9.71 4.14
N LYS A 136 -16.20 8.66 3.32
CA LYS A 136 -16.03 7.27 3.77
C LYS A 136 -14.60 6.97 4.22
N VAL A 137 -13.62 7.69 3.65
CA VAL A 137 -12.19 7.51 3.88
C VAL A 137 -11.54 8.87 4.06
N ARG A 138 -10.63 9.03 5.03
CA ARG A 138 -9.93 10.29 5.26
C ARG A 138 -8.65 10.43 4.44
N ALA A 139 -7.95 9.32 4.22
CA ALA A 139 -6.70 9.27 3.47
C ALA A 139 -6.55 7.93 2.74
N ILE A 140 -5.85 7.94 1.62
CA ILE A 140 -5.59 6.73 0.85
C ILE A 140 -4.10 6.41 0.79
N GLY A 141 -3.80 5.11 0.67
CA GLY A 141 -2.44 4.59 0.60
C GLY A 141 -2.30 3.45 -0.40
N LEU A 142 -1.05 3.12 -0.68
CA LEU A 142 -0.69 1.96 -1.49
C LEU A 142 0.14 0.97 -0.67
N SER A 143 0.11 -0.29 -1.05
CA SER A 143 0.98 -1.32 -0.47
C SER A 143 1.73 -2.06 -1.57
N GLU A 144 3.04 -2.23 -1.39
CA GLU A 144 3.95 -2.93 -2.31
C GLU A 144 3.98 -2.37 -3.74
N ALA A 145 3.69 -1.09 -3.93
CA ALA A 145 3.74 -0.42 -5.23
C ALA A 145 5.18 -0.01 -5.59
N GLY A 146 5.51 -0.11 -6.88
CA GLY A 146 6.79 0.34 -7.42
C GLY A 146 6.85 1.87 -7.61
N PRO A 147 8.06 2.45 -7.79
CA PRO A 147 8.27 3.90 -7.86
C PRO A 147 7.45 4.62 -8.94
N MET A 148 7.35 4.03 -10.12
CA MET A 148 6.57 4.61 -11.22
C MET A 148 5.07 4.58 -10.95
N THR A 149 4.57 3.48 -10.38
CA THR A 149 3.16 3.32 -9.98
C THR A 149 2.80 4.35 -8.90
N ILE A 150 3.69 4.57 -7.92
CA ILE A 150 3.49 5.57 -6.86
C ILE A 150 3.35 6.97 -7.45
N ARG A 151 4.23 7.37 -8.41
CA ARG A 151 4.16 8.68 -9.04
C ARG A 151 2.88 8.88 -9.84
N ARG A 152 2.48 7.88 -10.63
CA ARG A 152 1.23 7.89 -11.40
C ARG A 152 0.01 8.01 -10.49
N ALA A 153 -0.03 7.20 -9.43
CA ALA A 153 -1.08 7.23 -8.42
C ALA A 153 -1.18 8.60 -7.73
N HIS A 154 -0.04 9.14 -7.29
CA HIS A 154 0.03 10.42 -6.57
C HIS A 154 -0.37 11.61 -7.45
N ALA A 155 -0.22 11.51 -8.78
CA ALA A 155 -0.67 12.54 -9.73
C ALA A 155 -2.20 12.59 -9.86
N ILE A 156 -2.93 11.50 -9.55
CA ILE A 156 -4.40 11.46 -9.57
C ILE A 156 -4.98 11.99 -8.26
N HIS A 157 -4.43 11.53 -7.12
CA HIS A 157 -4.84 11.97 -5.77
C HIS A 157 -3.65 11.81 -4.82
N PRO A 158 -3.45 12.72 -3.86
CA PRO A 158 -2.41 12.61 -2.87
C PRO A 158 -2.43 11.25 -2.16
N ILE A 159 -1.35 10.49 -2.29
CA ILE A 159 -1.13 9.24 -1.54
C ILE A 159 -0.52 9.61 -0.19
N ALA A 160 -1.20 9.27 0.89
CA ALA A 160 -0.75 9.59 2.25
C ALA A 160 0.32 8.62 2.76
N ALA A 161 0.23 7.34 2.39
CA ALA A 161 1.15 6.32 2.88
C ALA A 161 1.49 5.27 1.82
N LEU A 162 2.72 4.78 1.87
CA LEU A 162 3.17 3.56 1.20
C LEU A 162 3.53 2.52 2.26
N GLN A 163 2.86 1.36 2.26
CA GLN A 163 3.18 0.25 3.15
C GLN A 163 4.00 -0.81 2.41
N THR A 164 5.21 -1.10 2.88
CA THR A 164 6.14 -2.04 2.23
C THR A 164 6.97 -2.78 3.28
N GLU A 165 7.37 -4.03 2.98
CA GLU A 165 8.27 -4.80 3.82
C GLU A 165 9.63 -4.09 3.95
N TYR A 166 10.04 -3.83 5.19
CA TYR A 166 11.32 -3.22 5.47
C TYR A 166 11.87 -3.69 6.82
N SER A 167 13.10 -4.21 6.80
CA SER A 167 13.78 -4.75 7.98
C SER A 167 15.28 -4.75 7.75
N LEU A 168 16.07 -5.17 8.73
CA LEU A 168 17.52 -5.37 8.56
C LEU A 168 17.87 -6.39 7.46
N LEU A 169 16.96 -7.32 7.15
CA LEU A 169 17.13 -8.36 6.12
C LEU A 169 16.47 -8.01 4.78
N GLN A 170 15.63 -6.98 4.73
CA GLN A 170 14.92 -6.53 3.53
C GLN A 170 15.13 -5.03 3.36
N ARG A 171 16.21 -4.65 2.68
CA ARG A 171 16.66 -3.25 2.56
C ARG A 171 16.44 -2.63 1.18
N ASP A 172 15.90 -3.38 0.21
CA ASP A 172 15.64 -2.86 -1.14
C ASP A 172 14.88 -1.52 -1.17
N PRO A 173 13.92 -1.21 -0.25
CA PRO A 173 13.25 0.08 -0.24
C PRO A 173 14.19 1.29 -0.13
N GLU A 174 15.40 1.12 0.35
CA GLU A 174 16.38 2.20 0.46
C GLU A 174 16.84 2.74 -0.89
N ASN A 175 16.84 1.88 -1.92
CA ASN A 175 17.35 2.21 -3.24
C ASN A 175 16.39 3.13 -4.04
N ASP A 176 15.09 2.94 -3.89
CA ASP A 176 14.09 3.57 -4.77
C ASP A 176 12.85 4.09 -4.02
N LEU A 177 12.26 3.30 -3.11
CA LEU A 177 10.99 3.63 -2.47
C LEU A 177 11.13 4.74 -1.41
N LEU A 178 12.16 4.71 -0.57
CA LEU A 178 12.39 5.77 0.40
C LEU A 178 12.70 7.11 -0.26
N PRO A 179 13.55 7.20 -1.32
CA PRO A 179 13.71 8.43 -2.07
C PRO A 179 12.42 8.95 -2.69
N VAL A 180 11.61 8.10 -3.34
CA VAL A 180 10.38 8.55 -3.99
C VAL A 180 9.32 8.97 -2.98
N THR A 181 9.12 8.22 -1.90
CA THR A 181 8.15 8.62 -0.86
C THR A 181 8.54 9.93 -0.20
N ARG A 182 9.83 10.13 0.10
CA ARG A 182 10.33 11.40 0.64
C ARG A 182 10.09 12.57 -0.32
N SER A 183 10.37 12.39 -1.62
CA SER A 183 10.19 13.47 -2.62
C SER A 183 8.74 13.87 -2.81
N LEU A 184 7.77 12.98 -2.54
CA LEU A 184 6.34 13.20 -2.67
C LEU A 184 5.63 13.50 -1.34
N GLY A 185 6.36 13.56 -0.23
CA GLY A 185 5.76 13.75 1.10
C GLY A 185 4.86 12.61 1.55
N ILE A 186 5.11 11.38 1.07
CA ILE A 186 4.36 10.16 1.41
C ILE A 186 4.99 9.52 2.65
N THR A 187 4.20 9.14 3.63
CA THR A 187 4.68 8.40 4.79
C THR A 187 5.01 6.96 4.41
N PHE A 188 6.25 6.55 4.64
CA PHE A 188 6.65 5.16 4.50
C PHE A 188 6.27 4.37 5.75
N VAL A 189 5.47 3.31 5.60
CA VAL A 189 5.02 2.41 6.67
C VAL A 189 5.68 1.06 6.51
N ALA A 190 6.64 0.75 7.39
CA ALA A 190 7.35 -0.53 7.38
C ALA A 190 6.49 -1.63 8.00
N TYR A 191 6.31 -2.76 7.30
CA TYR A 191 5.77 -3.95 7.92
C TYR A 191 6.85 -5.06 8.03
N SER A 192 6.59 -6.07 8.86
CA SER A 192 7.54 -7.17 9.17
C SER A 192 8.94 -6.70 9.61
N PRO A 193 9.08 -5.70 10.50
CA PRO A 193 10.40 -5.19 10.90
C PRO A 193 11.27 -6.25 11.59
N LEU A 194 10.67 -7.25 12.21
CA LEU A 194 11.36 -8.40 12.81
C LEU A 194 11.51 -9.59 11.86
N HIS A 195 11.21 -9.41 10.59
CA HIS A 195 11.32 -10.43 9.53
C HIS A 195 10.69 -11.76 9.96
N ARG A 196 9.39 -11.71 10.34
CA ARG A 196 8.60 -12.87 10.79
C ARG A 196 9.23 -13.63 11.98
N GLY A 197 9.94 -12.93 12.84
CA GLY A 197 10.54 -13.47 14.05
C GLY A 197 12.02 -13.84 13.93
N LEU A 198 12.61 -13.87 12.73
CA LEU A 198 14.04 -14.19 12.54
C LEU A 198 14.96 -13.25 13.32
N LEU A 199 14.60 -11.97 13.44
CA LEU A 199 15.40 -10.95 14.13
C LEU A 199 15.16 -10.88 15.65
N THR A 200 14.36 -11.79 16.21
CA THR A 200 14.07 -11.81 17.67
C THR A 200 15.11 -12.55 18.50
N GLY A 201 16.07 -13.22 17.87
CA GLY A 201 17.01 -14.12 18.54
C GLY A 201 16.37 -15.45 19.01
N LYS A 202 15.08 -15.66 18.81
CA LYS A 202 14.40 -16.93 19.04
C LYS A 202 14.47 -17.78 17.77
N ASP A 203 14.72 -19.09 17.92
CA ASP A 203 14.71 -20.01 16.79
C ASP A 203 13.30 -20.06 16.16
N PRO A 204 13.10 -19.54 14.94
CA PRO A 204 11.79 -19.58 14.28
C PRO A 204 11.40 -20.99 13.85
N HIS A 205 12.35 -21.95 13.88
CA HIS A 205 12.14 -23.37 13.54
C HIS A 205 11.92 -24.25 14.77
N ALA A 206 12.04 -23.70 15.98
CA ALA A 206 11.76 -24.46 17.21
C ALA A 206 10.32 -25.00 17.17
N ARG A 207 10.13 -26.23 17.66
CA ARG A 207 8.81 -26.84 17.73
C ARG A 207 7.90 -25.96 18.59
N GLY A 208 6.75 -25.53 18.05
CA GLY A 208 5.80 -24.62 18.70
C GLY A 208 6.06 -23.13 18.47
N SER A 209 7.09 -22.74 17.70
CA SER A 209 7.29 -21.34 17.34
C SER A 209 6.24 -20.87 16.32
N PRO A 210 5.51 -19.77 16.59
CA PRO A 210 4.51 -19.22 15.65
C PRO A 210 5.09 -18.88 14.26
N GLY A 211 6.41 -18.60 14.19
CA GLY A 211 7.11 -18.24 12.94
C GLY A 211 7.37 -19.41 11.99
N ARG A 212 7.22 -20.67 12.44
CA ARG A 212 7.60 -21.85 11.64
C ARG A 212 6.86 -21.98 10.30
N ARG A 213 5.60 -21.55 10.22
CA ARG A 213 4.80 -21.64 8.98
C ARG A 213 5.16 -20.56 7.96
N LEU A 214 5.73 -19.44 8.39
CA LEU A 214 5.99 -18.28 7.56
C LEU A 214 7.48 -18.04 7.28
N ALA A 215 8.37 -18.72 7.99
CA ALA A 215 9.82 -18.59 7.82
C ALA A 215 10.40 -19.45 6.68
N GLN A 216 9.57 -20.08 5.85
CA GLN A 216 10.08 -20.83 4.68
C GLN A 216 10.71 -19.85 3.68
N PRO A 217 11.97 -20.08 3.27
CA PRO A 217 12.60 -19.35 2.18
C PRO A 217 11.73 -19.50 0.92
N GLY A 218 11.31 -18.38 0.33
CA GLY A 218 10.50 -18.42 -0.89
C GLY A 218 8.98 -18.32 -0.70
N ALA A 219 8.44 -18.26 0.51
CA ALA A 219 7.03 -17.88 0.73
C ALA A 219 6.85 -16.36 0.47
N ALA A 220 7.02 -15.95 -0.79
CA ALA A 220 6.59 -14.63 -1.22
C ALA A 220 5.09 -14.51 -1.00
N LEU A 221 4.64 -13.42 -0.39
CA LEU A 221 3.22 -13.09 -0.39
C LEU A 221 2.78 -12.95 -1.85
N PRO A 222 1.69 -13.60 -2.30
CA PRO A 222 1.24 -13.47 -3.67
C PRO A 222 0.96 -12.01 -4.01
N GLY A 223 1.41 -11.54 -5.18
CA GLY A 223 1.13 -10.21 -5.69
C GLY A 223 2.18 -9.13 -5.42
N ARG A 224 3.41 -9.48 -5.05
CA ARG A 224 4.52 -8.52 -5.04
C ARG A 224 4.85 -8.15 -6.49
N GLU A 225 4.72 -6.88 -6.86
CA GLU A 225 5.22 -6.40 -8.16
C GLU A 225 6.73 -6.72 -8.26
N PRO A 226 7.19 -7.32 -9.37
CA PRO A 226 8.61 -7.47 -9.60
C PRO A 226 9.23 -6.07 -9.66
N ARG A 227 10.25 -5.81 -8.85
CA ARG A 227 10.99 -4.53 -8.79
C ARG A 227 11.92 -4.32 -9.99
N GLY A 228 11.61 -4.91 -11.13
CA GLY A 228 12.27 -4.68 -12.41
C GLY A 228 11.36 -3.82 -13.29
N GLU A 229 11.94 -2.82 -13.91
CA GLU A 229 11.29 -1.96 -14.90
C GLU A 229 10.43 -2.80 -15.86
N ARG A 230 9.12 -2.78 -15.70
CA ARG A 230 8.27 -3.05 -16.86
C ARG A 230 8.47 -1.86 -17.79
N ARG A 231 9.27 -2.05 -18.84
CA ARG A 231 9.33 -1.11 -19.97
C ARG A 231 7.90 -0.74 -20.32
N ALA A 232 7.64 0.57 -20.39
CA ALA A 232 6.41 1.09 -20.96
C ALA A 232 6.10 0.32 -22.24
N PRO A 233 4.83 -0.02 -22.54
CA PRO A 233 4.48 -0.66 -23.79
C PRO A 233 5.10 0.15 -24.92
N ARG A 234 5.96 -0.48 -25.74
CA ARG A 234 6.53 0.16 -26.92
C ARG A 234 5.36 0.62 -27.77
N ALA A 235 5.33 1.90 -28.09
CA ALA A 235 4.45 2.45 -29.11
C ALA A 235 4.51 1.54 -30.35
N PRO A 236 3.38 1.27 -31.01
CA PRO A 236 3.36 0.39 -32.17
C PRO A 236 4.36 0.94 -33.18
N ARG A 237 5.32 0.10 -33.62
CA ARG A 237 6.18 0.42 -34.74
C ARG A 237 5.27 0.66 -35.93
N ARG A 238 5.28 1.86 -36.47
CA ARG A 238 4.74 2.11 -37.80
C ARG A 238 5.56 1.27 -38.79
N ASP A 239 4.92 0.25 -39.34
CA ASP A 239 5.45 -0.50 -40.46
C ASP A 239 5.54 0.44 -41.65
N GLY A 240 6.77 0.93 -41.91
CA GLY A 240 7.09 1.64 -43.11
C GLY A 240 7.26 0.66 -44.27
N ARG A 241 6.18 0.22 -44.86
CA ARG A 241 6.16 -0.27 -46.25
C ARG A 241 5.51 0.83 -47.06
N GLU A 242 6.33 1.69 -47.64
CA GLU A 242 6.00 2.39 -48.86
C GLU A 242 7.00 2.02 -49.93
N GLU A 243 6.44 1.38 -50.93
CA GLU A 243 7.09 1.01 -52.19
C GLU A 243 7.57 2.23 -52.95
N GLY A 244 8.65 1.99 -53.68
CA GLY A 244 9.34 2.97 -54.50
C GLY A 244 8.47 3.61 -55.57
N ARG A 245 8.72 4.89 -55.77
CA ARG A 245 8.65 5.55 -57.08
C ARG A 245 9.84 6.47 -57.25
N ARG A 246 10.61 6.15 -58.30
CA ARG A 246 11.69 6.96 -58.87
C ARG A 246 11.09 8.26 -59.39
N GLY A 247 11.80 9.37 -59.19
CA GLY A 247 11.43 10.63 -59.83
C GLY A 247 12.48 11.71 -59.62
N LEU A 248 13.45 11.73 -60.55
CA LEU A 248 14.22 12.87 -61.07
C LEU A 248 14.71 14.01 -60.18
N VAL A 249 16.01 14.03 -60.14
CA VAL A 249 16.93 15.16 -59.90
C VAL A 249 16.52 16.43 -60.63
N ARG A 250 16.47 17.58 -59.94
CA ARG A 250 16.88 18.89 -60.47
C ARG A 250 17.70 19.63 -59.41
N ARG A 251 18.97 19.77 -59.76
CA ARG A 251 19.90 20.71 -59.12
C ARG A 251 19.47 22.15 -59.51
N ALA A 252 19.29 22.99 -58.55
CA ALA A 252 19.33 24.44 -58.74
C ALA A 252 20.52 24.96 -57.90
N ARG A 253 21.39 25.64 -58.61
CA ARG A 253 22.64 26.29 -58.18
C ARG A 253 22.31 27.43 -57.22
N LEU A 254 23.13 27.57 -56.24
CA LEU A 254 23.33 28.80 -55.47
C LEU A 254 24.04 29.81 -56.32
N ASP A 255 23.58 31.06 -56.31
CA ASP A 255 24.33 32.22 -56.66
C ASP A 255 24.34 33.21 -55.49
N PRO A 256 25.51 33.71 -55.10
CA PRO A 256 25.63 34.66 -54.01
C PRO A 256 25.74 36.07 -54.57
N ALA A 257 25.02 37.00 -54.00
CA ALA A 257 25.45 38.38 -53.77
C ALA A 257 24.27 39.35 -53.58
N GLN A 258 24.55 40.26 -52.70
CA GLN A 258 24.00 41.62 -52.56
C GLN A 258 22.80 41.81 -51.60
N GLY A 259 23.12 42.57 -50.58
CA GLY A 259 22.34 43.51 -49.85
C GLY A 259 22.62 43.47 -48.36
#